data_b6529218dbdd102def902e5ddb65f5f3
#
_entry.id   b6529218dbdd102def902e5ddb65f5f3
#
_cell.length_a   1.000
_cell.length_b   1.000
_cell.length_c   1.000
_cell.angle_alpha   90.00
_cell.angle_beta   90.00
_cell.angle_gamma   90.00
#
_symmetry.space_group_name_H-M   'P 1'
#
loop_
_entity.id
_entity.type
_entity.pdbx_description
1 polymer ?
#
loop_
_entity_poly.entity_id
_entity_poly.type
_entity_poly.pdbx_seq_one_letter_code
_entity_poly.pdbx_strand_id
1 'polypeptide(L)'
;EFLTKSLDSAQKKVEAYYFDMRKQVFDYEEALTSQRNAVYNERRRILEQSNLKNWILDYAERTLYDIFSCLKTNPDSNVKNLLSTKLQNLLGVPFSITVTNEKSEVDQLILFLQQQVQISYDLKELELENCQPGLLRALEKSFILQQIDYSWKDHLQKVDGVMIGRA
;
A
#
# COMPACT_ATOMS: atom_id res chain seq x y z
N GLU A 1 8.06 15.11 -59.16
CA GLU A 1 8.09 13.73 -58.55
C GLU A 1 9.02 13.63 -57.33
N PHE A 2 10.26 14.13 -57.36
CA PHE A 2 11.21 14.02 -56.25
C PHE A 2 10.73 14.83 -55.04
N LEU A 3 10.29 16.09 -55.24
CA LEU A 3 9.74 16.94 -54.19
C LEU A 3 8.48 16.35 -53.54
N THR A 4 7.58 15.78 -54.32
CA THR A 4 6.35 15.13 -53.80
C THR A 4 6.69 13.93 -52.92
N LYS A 5 7.61 13.06 -53.34
CA LYS A 5 8.08 11.93 -52.54
C LYS A 5 8.78 12.36 -51.22
N SER A 6 9.56 13.44 -51.27
CA SER A 6 10.20 14.02 -50.08
C SER A 6 9.18 14.56 -49.11
N LEU A 7 8.14 15.26 -49.58
CA LEU A 7 7.05 15.80 -48.81
C LEU A 7 6.24 14.64 -48.15
N ASP A 8 5.84 13.63 -48.92
CA ASP A 8 5.15 12.45 -48.43
C ASP A 8 5.94 11.70 -47.33
N SER A 9 7.26 11.59 -47.54
CA SER A 9 8.13 10.98 -46.53
C SER A 9 8.22 11.79 -45.24
N ALA A 10 8.29 13.12 -45.35
CA ALA A 10 8.29 14.02 -44.19
C ALA A 10 6.97 13.96 -43.44
N GLN A 11 5.85 13.98 -44.18
CA GLN A 11 4.51 13.87 -43.59
C GLN A 11 4.35 12.55 -42.82
N LYS A 12 4.72 11.42 -43.41
CA LYS A 12 4.68 10.10 -42.73
C LYS A 12 5.50 10.08 -41.45
N LYS A 13 6.68 10.70 -41.42
CA LYS A 13 7.49 10.79 -40.21
C LYS A 13 6.82 11.60 -39.10
N VAL A 14 6.21 12.73 -39.47
CA VAL A 14 5.48 13.58 -38.51
C VAL A 14 4.24 12.86 -37.98
N GLU A 15 3.50 12.19 -38.85
CA GLU A 15 2.35 11.37 -38.46
C GLU A 15 2.73 10.23 -37.51
N ALA A 16 3.83 9.51 -37.82
CA ALA A 16 4.34 8.45 -36.96
C ALA A 16 4.76 8.99 -35.58
N TYR A 17 5.45 10.14 -35.53
CA TYR A 17 5.84 10.77 -34.28
C TYR A 17 4.62 11.11 -33.40
N TYR A 18 3.62 11.76 -33.98
CA TYR A 18 2.39 12.08 -33.22
C TYR A 18 1.56 10.86 -32.87
N PHE A 19 1.60 9.81 -33.68
CA PHE A 19 0.97 8.54 -33.35
C PHE A 19 1.63 7.90 -32.12
N ASP A 20 2.96 7.84 -32.07
CA ASP A 20 3.70 7.27 -30.97
C ASP A 20 3.46 8.07 -29.67
N MET A 21 3.42 9.41 -29.75
CA MET A 21 3.07 10.25 -28.59
C MET A 21 1.66 9.96 -28.07
N ARG A 22 0.67 9.92 -28.97
CA ARG A 22 -0.71 9.60 -28.56
C ARG A 22 -0.82 8.20 -27.98
N LYS A 23 -0.09 7.24 -28.51
CA LYS A 23 -0.06 5.88 -28.00
C LYS A 23 0.51 5.84 -26.58
N GLN A 24 1.63 6.52 -26.31
CA GLN A 24 2.21 6.58 -24.99
C GLN A 24 1.24 7.19 -23.96
N VAL A 25 0.54 8.27 -24.32
CA VAL A 25 -0.47 8.88 -23.46
C VAL A 25 -1.63 7.91 -23.20
N PHE A 26 -2.09 7.21 -24.23
CA PHE A 26 -3.17 6.23 -24.11
C PHE A 26 -2.78 5.06 -23.18
N ASP A 27 -1.60 4.46 -23.38
CA ASP A 27 -1.11 3.35 -22.55
C ASP A 27 -0.98 3.78 -21.07
N TYR A 28 -0.57 5.02 -20.83
CA TYR A 28 -0.49 5.61 -19.49
C TYR A 28 -1.89 5.82 -18.87
N GLU A 29 -2.82 6.40 -19.62
CA GLU A 29 -4.19 6.60 -19.12
C GLU A 29 -4.91 5.29 -18.85
N GLU A 30 -4.67 4.25 -19.64
CA GLU A 30 -5.21 2.91 -19.42
C GLU A 30 -4.69 2.32 -18.10
N ALA A 31 -3.39 2.42 -17.84
CA ALA A 31 -2.79 1.97 -16.59
C ALA A 31 -3.38 2.72 -15.38
N LEU A 32 -3.48 4.05 -15.45
CA LEU A 32 -4.10 4.86 -14.39
C LEU A 32 -5.57 4.52 -14.16
N THR A 33 -6.31 4.28 -15.23
CA THR A 33 -7.72 3.91 -15.14
C THR A 33 -7.90 2.56 -14.46
N SER A 34 -7.06 1.59 -14.78
CA SER A 34 -7.04 0.28 -14.13
C SER A 34 -6.77 0.40 -12.63
N GLN A 35 -5.74 1.16 -12.25
CA GLN A 35 -5.40 1.43 -10.84
C GLN A 35 -6.52 2.17 -10.10
N ARG A 36 -7.13 3.18 -10.74
CA ARG A 36 -8.27 3.93 -10.19
C ARG A 36 -9.44 3.01 -9.89
N ASN A 37 -9.77 2.12 -10.83
CA ASN A 37 -10.86 1.17 -10.66
C ASN A 37 -10.58 0.20 -9.51
N ALA A 38 -9.35 -0.26 -9.34
CA ALA A 38 -8.95 -1.11 -8.21
C ALA A 38 -9.16 -0.39 -6.87
N VAL A 39 -8.69 0.85 -6.75
CA VAL A 39 -8.85 1.67 -5.53
C VAL A 39 -10.33 1.94 -5.24
N TYR A 40 -11.13 2.27 -6.24
CA TYR A 40 -12.56 2.54 -6.08
C TYR A 40 -13.33 1.29 -5.66
N ASN A 41 -12.97 0.12 -6.19
CA ASN A 41 -13.58 -1.15 -5.78
C ASN A 41 -13.25 -1.48 -4.32
N GLU A 42 -12.00 -1.29 -3.87
CA GLU A 42 -11.65 -1.48 -2.46
C GLU A 42 -12.36 -0.49 -1.55
N ARG A 43 -12.43 0.78 -1.94
CA ARG A 43 -13.18 1.80 -1.21
C ARG A 43 -14.66 1.43 -1.07
N ARG A 44 -15.27 0.95 -2.14
CA ARG A 44 -16.65 0.50 -2.15
C ARG A 44 -16.87 -0.70 -1.22
N ARG A 45 -15.97 -1.69 -1.25
CA ARG A 45 -16.02 -2.85 -0.33
C ARG A 45 -16.02 -2.42 1.13
N ILE A 46 -15.16 -1.47 1.50
CA ILE A 46 -15.07 -0.95 2.87
C ILE A 46 -16.37 -0.25 3.28
N LEU A 47 -16.98 0.50 2.38
CA LEU A 47 -18.25 1.19 2.64
C LEU A 47 -19.42 0.22 2.82
N GLU A 48 -19.47 -0.85 2.02
CA GLU A 48 -20.54 -1.85 2.04
C GLU A 48 -20.43 -2.83 3.21
N GLN A 49 -19.21 -3.10 3.70
CA GLN A 49 -19.00 -4.01 4.83
C GLN A 49 -19.40 -3.40 6.16
N SER A 50 -20.14 -4.17 6.97
CA SER A 50 -20.54 -3.79 8.33
C SER A 50 -19.44 -4.03 9.36
N ASN A 51 -18.61 -5.07 9.17
CA ASN A 51 -17.54 -5.47 10.09
C ASN A 51 -16.22 -5.63 9.33
N LEU A 52 -15.24 -4.81 9.69
CA LEU A 52 -13.91 -4.78 9.07
C LEU A 52 -12.84 -5.50 9.91
N LYS A 53 -13.19 -6.08 11.07
CA LYS A 53 -12.25 -6.75 11.99
C LYS A 53 -11.33 -7.75 11.29
N ASN A 54 -11.91 -8.70 10.59
CA ASN A 54 -11.14 -9.74 9.91
C ASN A 54 -10.23 -9.17 8.83
N TRP A 55 -10.69 -8.14 8.13
CA TRP A 55 -9.92 -7.46 7.11
C TRP A 55 -8.71 -6.72 7.71
N ILE A 56 -8.91 -6.03 8.84
CA ILE A 56 -7.83 -5.32 9.55
C ILE A 56 -6.79 -6.30 10.07
N LEU A 57 -7.23 -7.42 10.66
CA LEU A 57 -6.33 -8.46 11.17
C LEU A 57 -5.52 -9.13 10.05
N ASP A 58 -6.14 -9.42 8.89
CA ASP A 58 -5.45 -9.96 7.72
C ASP A 58 -4.38 -8.98 7.17
N TYR A 59 -4.69 -7.69 7.13
CA TYR A 59 -3.70 -6.67 6.75
C TYR A 59 -2.56 -6.53 7.77
N ALA A 60 -2.86 -6.59 9.06
CA ALA A 60 -1.85 -6.58 10.10
C ALA A 60 -0.91 -7.79 9.98
N GLU A 61 -1.46 -8.96 9.73
CA GLU A 61 -0.69 -10.19 9.50
C GLU A 61 0.23 -10.06 8.28
N ARG A 62 -0.28 -9.63 7.14
CA ARG A 62 0.53 -9.39 5.94
C ARG A 62 1.65 -8.38 6.19
N THR A 63 1.35 -7.30 6.90
CA THR A 63 2.35 -6.29 7.26
C THR A 63 3.46 -6.88 8.12
N LEU A 64 3.14 -7.75 9.09
CA LEU A 64 4.13 -8.47 9.88
C LEU A 64 5.01 -9.37 9.00
N TYR A 65 4.42 -10.13 8.09
CA TYR A 65 5.18 -10.95 7.14
C TYR A 65 6.12 -10.14 6.28
N ASP A 66 5.69 -9.00 5.75
CA ASP A 66 6.50 -8.10 4.93
C ASP A 66 7.67 -7.52 5.75
N ILE A 67 7.43 -7.08 6.98
CA ILE A 67 8.45 -6.58 7.89
C ILE A 67 9.53 -7.67 8.15
N PHE A 68 9.11 -8.89 8.42
CA PHE A 68 10.05 -10.00 8.69
C PHE A 68 10.74 -10.52 7.44
N SER A 69 10.12 -10.44 6.27
CA SER A 69 10.77 -10.75 5.00
C SER A 69 11.91 -9.77 4.69
N CYS A 70 11.70 -8.50 4.98
CA CYS A 70 12.75 -7.48 4.88
C CYS A 70 13.93 -7.73 5.85
N LEU A 71 13.66 -8.24 7.06
CA LEU A 71 14.70 -8.64 8.01
C LEU A 71 15.53 -9.83 7.54
N LYS A 72 14.90 -10.79 6.86
CA LYS A 72 15.61 -11.96 6.29
C LYS A 72 16.56 -11.57 5.17
N THR A 73 16.21 -10.54 4.39
CA THR A 73 17.05 -10.05 3.27
C THR A 73 18.16 -9.11 3.71
N ASN A 74 17.97 -8.32 4.77
CA ASN A 74 18.94 -7.34 5.26
C ASN A 74 19.10 -7.45 6.78
N PRO A 75 20.06 -8.25 7.29
CA PRO A 75 20.23 -8.49 8.74
C PRO A 75 20.96 -7.36 9.48
N ASP A 76 21.08 -6.16 8.91
CA ASP A 76 21.78 -5.02 9.51
C ASP A 76 21.16 -4.61 10.86
N SER A 77 22.03 -4.32 11.84
CA SER A 77 21.61 -3.90 13.19
C SER A 77 20.74 -2.63 13.19
N ASN A 78 20.94 -1.72 12.24
CA ASN A 78 20.13 -0.51 12.08
C ASN A 78 18.68 -0.83 11.66
N VAL A 79 18.49 -1.83 10.81
CA VAL A 79 17.18 -2.28 10.37
C VAL A 79 16.43 -2.95 11.52
N LYS A 80 17.11 -3.75 12.35
CA LYS A 80 16.52 -4.37 13.55
C LYS A 80 16.02 -3.33 14.55
N ASN A 81 16.81 -2.29 14.82
CA ASN A 81 16.43 -1.21 15.74
C ASN A 81 15.23 -0.39 15.18
N LEU A 82 15.25 -0.10 13.88
CA LEU A 82 14.14 0.63 13.23
C LEU A 82 12.84 -0.18 13.28
N LEU A 83 12.93 -1.49 13.08
CA LEU A 83 11.76 -2.38 13.10
C LEU A 83 11.24 -2.59 14.53
N SER A 84 12.13 -2.74 15.52
CA SER A 84 11.70 -2.80 16.92
C SER A 84 10.97 -1.53 17.34
N THR A 85 11.45 -0.36 16.92
CA THR A 85 10.79 0.92 17.19
C THR A 85 9.43 1.00 16.47
N LYS A 86 9.34 0.56 15.22
CA LYS A 86 8.06 0.52 14.49
C LYS A 86 7.05 -0.44 15.14
N LEU A 87 7.47 -1.64 15.53
CA LEU A 87 6.62 -2.61 16.22
C LEU A 87 6.19 -2.10 17.60
N GLN A 88 7.08 -1.45 18.34
CA GLN A 88 6.76 -0.82 19.61
C GLN A 88 5.70 0.27 19.44
N ASN A 89 5.79 1.10 18.41
CA ASN A 89 4.81 2.13 18.10
C ASN A 89 3.45 1.55 17.68
N LEU A 90 3.45 0.43 16.96
CA LEU A 90 2.24 -0.24 16.51
C LEU A 90 1.52 -0.98 17.64
N LEU A 91 2.28 -1.67 18.49
CA LEU A 91 1.73 -2.53 19.55
C LEU A 91 1.56 -1.81 20.89
N GLY A 92 2.20 -0.63 21.06
CA GLY A 92 2.20 0.11 22.32
C GLY A 92 2.96 -0.59 23.47
N VAL A 93 3.70 -1.68 23.17
CA VAL A 93 4.44 -2.47 24.16
C VAL A 93 5.93 -2.41 23.83
N PRO A 94 6.82 -2.20 24.81
CA PRO A 94 8.25 -2.23 24.58
C PRO A 94 8.66 -3.64 24.18
N PHE A 95 9.15 -3.78 22.95
CA PHE A 95 9.56 -5.03 22.37
C PHE A 95 11.00 -4.95 21.87
N SER A 96 11.87 -5.82 22.38
CA SER A 96 13.24 -5.95 21.92
C SER A 96 13.39 -7.25 21.11
N ILE A 97 13.77 -7.12 19.84
CA ILE A 97 13.99 -8.26 18.96
C ILE A 97 15.37 -8.81 19.23
N THR A 98 15.48 -9.84 20.05
CA THR A 98 16.65 -10.71 20.14
C THR A 98 16.47 -11.87 19.15
N VAL A 99 16.71 -11.63 17.87
CA VAL A 99 16.62 -12.69 16.85
C VAL A 99 17.98 -13.39 16.78
N THR A 100 18.04 -14.60 17.24
CA THR A 100 19.04 -15.58 16.82
C THR A 100 18.67 -16.09 15.42
N ASN A 101 19.65 -16.41 14.59
CA ASN A 101 19.51 -16.64 13.15
C ASN A 101 18.77 -17.95 12.76
N GLU A 102 17.97 -18.54 13.63
CA GLU A 102 17.22 -19.77 13.34
C GLU A 102 15.83 -19.46 12.77
N LYS A 103 15.51 -20.04 11.61
CA LYS A 103 14.23 -19.87 10.92
C LYS A 103 13.01 -20.23 11.79
N SER A 104 13.16 -21.22 12.67
CA SER A 104 12.11 -21.68 13.59
C SER A 104 11.71 -20.60 14.60
N GLU A 105 12.66 -19.80 15.08
CA GLU A 105 12.39 -18.74 16.07
C GLU A 105 11.66 -17.55 15.44
N VAL A 106 11.95 -17.24 14.19
CA VAL A 106 11.25 -16.14 13.46
C VAL A 106 9.79 -16.48 13.24
N ASP A 107 9.47 -17.72 12.88
CA ASP A 107 8.09 -18.14 12.64
C ASP A 107 7.29 -18.17 13.95
N GLN A 108 7.90 -18.63 15.06
CA GLN A 108 7.29 -18.56 16.40
C GLN A 108 7.07 -17.11 16.85
N LEU A 109 8.00 -16.21 16.54
CA LEU A 109 7.89 -14.79 16.85
C LEU A 109 6.73 -14.13 16.06
N ILE A 110 6.57 -14.46 14.79
CA ILE A 110 5.45 -13.98 13.97
C ILE A 110 4.12 -14.42 14.58
N LEU A 111 3.98 -15.70 14.94
CA LEU A 111 2.77 -16.21 15.59
C LEU A 111 2.48 -15.50 16.92
N PHE A 112 3.49 -15.28 17.73
CA PHE A 112 3.35 -14.54 18.98
C PHE A 112 2.87 -13.10 18.74
N LEU A 113 3.46 -12.41 17.76
CA LEU A 113 3.05 -11.04 17.42
C LEU A 113 1.64 -10.96 16.85
N GLN A 114 1.22 -11.94 16.05
CA GLN A 114 -0.16 -12.04 15.57
C GLN A 114 -1.15 -12.15 16.72
N GLN A 115 -0.85 -13.00 17.72
CA GLN A 115 -1.67 -13.12 18.92
C GLN A 115 -1.71 -11.81 19.73
N GLN A 116 -0.57 -11.11 19.86
CA GLN A 116 -0.52 -9.82 20.57
C GLN A 116 -1.34 -8.73 19.84
N VAL A 117 -1.27 -8.68 18.52
CA VAL A 117 -2.10 -7.77 17.71
C VAL A 117 -3.58 -8.04 17.93
N GLN A 118 -3.99 -9.32 17.91
CA GLN A 118 -5.38 -9.71 18.12
C GLN A 118 -5.87 -9.34 19.52
N ILE A 119 -5.07 -9.65 20.56
CA ILE A 119 -5.40 -9.29 21.94
C ILE A 119 -5.50 -7.77 22.12
N SER A 120 -4.53 -7.03 21.57
CA SER A 120 -4.55 -5.55 21.64
C SER A 120 -5.78 -4.96 20.96
N TYR A 121 -6.17 -5.54 19.80
CA TYR A 121 -7.38 -5.13 19.11
C TYR A 121 -8.65 -5.42 19.92
N ASP A 122 -8.77 -6.62 20.50
CA ASP A 122 -9.92 -7.03 21.30
C ASP A 122 -10.06 -6.17 22.57
N LEU A 123 -8.94 -5.83 23.21
CA LEU A 123 -8.94 -4.91 24.35
C LEU A 123 -9.44 -3.51 23.96
N LYS A 124 -8.97 -2.97 22.84
CA LYS A 124 -9.45 -1.69 22.31
C LYS A 124 -10.93 -1.72 21.92
N GLU A 125 -11.38 -2.82 21.36
CA GLU A 125 -12.80 -3.03 21.06
C GLU A 125 -13.64 -2.95 22.32
N LEU A 126 -13.26 -3.64 23.41
CA LEU A 126 -13.95 -3.60 24.68
C LEU A 126 -13.93 -2.22 25.32
N GLU A 127 -12.79 -1.51 25.30
CA GLU A 127 -12.67 -0.16 25.83
C GLU A 127 -13.64 0.81 25.12
N LEU A 128 -13.68 0.77 23.80
CA LEU A 128 -14.48 1.70 23.00
C LEU A 128 -15.97 1.33 23.00
N GLU A 129 -16.32 0.05 23.05
CA GLU A 129 -17.72 -0.37 23.18
C GLU A 129 -18.34 0.00 24.53
N ASN A 130 -17.54 0.03 25.60
CA ASN A 130 -17.97 0.53 26.90
C ASN A 130 -18.26 2.05 26.89
N CYS A 131 -17.57 2.81 26.03
CA CYS A 131 -17.81 4.25 25.87
C CYS A 131 -19.06 4.53 25.02
N GLN A 132 -19.13 3.92 23.84
CA GLN A 132 -20.25 4.07 22.92
C GLN A 132 -20.34 2.86 21.98
N PRO A 133 -21.47 2.12 21.97
CA PRO A 133 -21.66 0.99 21.07
C PRO A 133 -21.54 1.39 19.61
N GLY A 134 -20.74 0.62 18.84
CA GLY A 134 -20.53 0.84 17.42
C GLY A 134 -19.53 1.94 17.05
N LEU A 135 -18.97 2.66 18.03
CA LEU A 135 -17.98 3.72 17.77
C LEU A 135 -16.74 3.18 17.07
N LEU A 136 -16.22 2.02 17.48
CA LEU A 136 -15.05 1.43 16.88
C LEU A 136 -15.27 1.20 15.38
N ARG A 137 -16.41 0.66 14.98
CA ARG A 137 -16.72 0.38 13.56
C ARG A 137 -16.78 1.63 12.69
N ALA A 138 -17.30 2.71 13.25
CA ALA A 138 -17.32 4.00 12.57
C ALA A 138 -15.90 4.57 12.41
N LEU A 139 -15.08 4.48 13.46
CA LEU A 139 -13.69 4.94 13.44
C LEU A 139 -12.84 4.12 12.46
N GLU A 140 -12.96 2.80 12.45
CA GLU A 140 -12.26 1.92 11.51
C GLU A 140 -12.53 2.32 10.05
N LYS A 141 -13.80 2.48 9.69
CA LYS A 141 -14.19 2.92 8.35
C LYS A 141 -13.58 4.28 8.00
N SER A 142 -13.69 5.23 8.92
CA SER A 142 -13.19 6.57 8.71
C SER A 142 -11.67 6.59 8.49
N PHE A 143 -10.90 5.92 9.36
CA PHE A 143 -9.44 5.88 9.26
C PHE A 143 -8.96 5.15 8.01
N ILE A 144 -9.57 4.01 7.67
CA ILE A 144 -9.18 3.25 6.48
C ILE A 144 -9.45 4.07 5.21
N LEU A 145 -10.63 4.69 5.09
CA LEU A 145 -10.97 5.52 3.95
C LEU A 145 -10.03 6.72 3.82
N GLN A 146 -9.73 7.39 4.94
CA GLN A 146 -8.80 8.50 4.97
C GLN A 146 -7.40 8.09 4.53
N GLN A 147 -6.93 6.91 4.97
CA GLN A 147 -5.62 6.39 4.59
C GLN A 147 -5.55 6.01 3.10
N ILE A 148 -6.61 5.41 2.56
CA ILE A 148 -6.71 5.11 1.13
C ILE A 148 -6.68 6.40 0.30
N ASP A 149 -7.46 7.41 0.69
CA ASP A 149 -7.52 8.69 -0.02
C ASP A 149 -6.16 9.41 0.01
N TYR A 150 -5.49 9.39 1.17
CA TYR A 150 -4.15 9.97 1.33
C TYR A 150 -3.12 9.24 0.44
N SER A 151 -3.09 7.91 0.52
CA SER A 151 -2.12 7.10 -0.24
C SER A 151 -2.36 7.21 -1.75
N TRP A 152 -3.62 7.26 -2.18
CA TRP A 152 -3.98 7.45 -3.58
C TRP A 152 -3.56 8.81 -4.12
N LYS A 153 -3.77 9.87 -3.34
CA LYS A 153 -3.31 11.23 -3.69
C LYS A 153 -1.79 11.30 -3.83
N ASP A 154 -1.05 10.72 -2.87
CA ASP A 154 0.41 10.67 -2.91
C ASP A 154 0.92 9.87 -4.11
N HIS A 155 0.27 8.74 -4.43
CA HIS A 155 0.56 7.94 -5.61
C HIS A 155 0.38 8.74 -6.90
N LEU A 156 -0.75 9.43 -7.07
CA LEU A 156 -1.00 10.27 -8.25
C LEU A 156 0.05 11.37 -8.41
N GLN A 157 0.45 12.04 -7.33
CA GLN A 157 1.48 13.07 -7.37
C GLN A 157 2.84 12.51 -7.82
N LYS A 158 3.20 11.30 -7.36
CA LYS A 158 4.43 10.63 -7.78
C LYS A 158 4.40 10.24 -9.26
N VAL A 159 3.28 9.74 -9.72
CA VAL A 159 3.09 9.33 -11.12
C VAL A 159 3.14 10.53 -12.06
N ASP A 160 2.47 11.63 -11.71
CA ASP A 160 2.52 12.88 -12.48
C ASP A 160 3.95 13.46 -12.53
N GLY A 161 4.69 13.40 -11.42
CA GLY A 161 6.09 13.81 -11.36
C GLY A 161 7.01 13.02 -12.30
N VAL A 162 6.76 11.73 -12.48
CA VAL A 162 7.50 10.87 -13.41
C VAL A 162 7.20 11.24 -14.87
N MET A 163 5.96 11.62 -15.18
CA MET A 163 5.58 12.04 -16.54
C MET A 163 6.23 13.38 -16.93
N ILE A 164 6.21 14.36 -16.02
CA ILE A 164 6.85 15.67 -16.25
C ILE A 164 8.37 15.55 -16.43
N GLY A 165 9.01 14.63 -15.72
CA GLY A 165 10.45 14.39 -15.83
C GLY A 165 10.90 13.64 -17.10
N ARG A 166 9.96 13.12 -17.91
CA ARG A 166 10.23 12.43 -19.19
C ARG A 166 9.90 13.25 -20.43
N ALA A 167 9.26 14.40 -20.27
CA ALA A 167 8.97 15.37 -21.34
C ALA A 167 10.12 16.38 -21.49
#